data_c2b644a20c14bd8a26748f1fa8075630
#
_entry.id   c2b644a20c14bd8a26748f1fa8075630
#
_cell.length_a   1.000
_cell.length_b   1.000
_cell.length_c   1.000
_cell.angle_alpha   90.00
_cell.angle_beta   90.00
_cell.angle_gamma   90.00
#
_symmetry.space_group_name_H-M   'P 1'
#
loop_
_entity.id
_entity.type
_entity.pdbx_description
1 polymer ?
#
loop_
_entity_poly.entity_id
_entity_poly.type
_entity_poly.pdbx_seq_one_letter_code
_entity_poly.pdbx_strand_id
1 'polypeptide(L)'
;MSLPEGEIEVSPEQTQAAVDTGDAQLVDVREHYEYAAGHIKAARHVELQTLPAQAESLDRERPVIFQCRSGARSLMAAQAFRQAGFEAYSMAGGLTQWAGEGRPMRPDGATVADH
;
A
#
# COMPACT_ATOMS: atom_id res chain seq x y z
N MET A 1 14.49 -5.87 7.30
CA MET A 1 14.00 -4.86 8.28
C MET A 1 12.61 -5.25 8.73
N SER A 2 12.40 -5.32 10.03
CA SER A 2 11.10 -5.66 10.60
C SER A 2 10.18 -4.44 10.60
N LEU A 3 8.88 -4.68 10.39
CA LEU A 3 7.89 -3.62 10.52
C LEU A 3 7.64 -3.34 12.01
N PRO A 4 7.38 -2.08 12.37
CA PRO A 4 7.22 -1.71 13.77
C PRO A 4 5.92 -2.26 14.36
N GLU A 5 6.01 -2.75 15.60
CA GLU A 5 4.82 -3.15 16.36
C GLU A 5 4.20 -1.91 16.99
N GLY A 6 2.88 -1.86 17.05
CA GLY A 6 2.16 -0.76 17.67
C GLY A 6 2.00 0.49 16.82
N GLU A 7 2.72 0.60 15.71
CA GLU A 7 2.55 1.71 14.78
C GLU A 7 1.78 1.23 13.56
N ILE A 8 0.83 2.03 13.11
CA ILE A 8 0.03 1.68 11.93
C ILE A 8 0.63 2.24 10.64
N GLU A 9 1.41 3.32 10.75
CA GLU A 9 2.04 3.93 9.59
C GLU A 9 3.51 3.49 9.48
N VAL A 10 3.92 3.18 8.24
CA VAL A 10 5.30 2.84 7.92
C VAL A 10 5.78 3.74 6.79
N SER A 11 7.10 3.98 6.73
CA SER A 11 7.66 4.84 5.69
C SER A 11 7.72 4.12 4.33
N PRO A 12 7.90 4.87 3.23
CA PRO A 12 8.21 4.24 1.94
C PRO A 12 9.45 3.36 1.99
N GLU A 13 10.48 3.75 2.75
CA GLU A 13 11.69 2.95 2.90
C GLU A 13 11.39 1.61 3.58
N GLN A 14 10.63 1.63 4.68
CA GLN A 14 10.22 0.40 5.37
C GLN A 14 9.35 -0.47 4.48
N THR A 15 8.45 0.15 3.73
CA THR A 15 7.58 -0.54 2.78
C THR A 15 8.40 -1.25 1.71
N GLN A 16 9.33 -0.54 1.08
CA GLN A 16 10.15 -1.11 0.01
C GLN A 16 10.98 -2.28 0.53
N ALA A 17 11.61 -2.12 1.69
CA ALA A 17 12.42 -3.19 2.27
C ALA A 17 11.58 -4.45 2.55
N ALA A 18 10.40 -4.31 3.15
CA ALA A 18 9.55 -5.44 3.49
C ALA A 18 8.97 -6.14 2.26
N VAL A 19 8.63 -5.37 1.23
CA VAL A 19 8.07 -5.91 -0.02
C VAL A 19 9.15 -6.59 -0.85
N ASP A 20 10.33 -5.99 -0.95
CA ASP A 20 11.44 -6.56 -1.73
C ASP A 20 11.90 -7.91 -1.19
N THR A 21 11.82 -8.12 0.10
CA THR A 21 12.18 -9.41 0.72
C THR A 21 11.03 -10.42 0.75
N GLY A 22 9.82 -10.00 0.36
CA GLY A 22 8.64 -10.85 0.43
C GLY A 22 8.02 -10.95 1.80
N ASP A 23 8.51 -10.18 2.78
CA ASP A 23 7.99 -10.24 4.15
C ASP A 23 6.60 -9.61 4.27
N ALA A 24 6.24 -8.73 3.37
CA ALA A 24 4.93 -8.07 3.36
C ALA A 24 4.32 -8.07 1.97
N GLN A 25 3.00 -8.04 1.93
CA GLN A 25 2.24 -7.84 0.69
C GLN A 25 1.80 -6.38 0.62
N LEU A 26 1.83 -5.79 -0.58
CA LEU A 26 1.51 -4.40 -0.80
C LEU A 26 0.22 -4.29 -1.62
N VAL A 27 -0.73 -3.49 -1.15
CA VAL A 27 -2.02 -3.31 -1.81
C VAL A 27 -2.26 -1.83 -2.08
N ASP A 28 -2.49 -1.50 -3.37
CA ASP A 28 -2.83 -0.16 -3.81
C ASP A 28 -4.35 -0.03 -3.81
N VAL A 29 -4.89 0.85 -2.95
CA VAL A 29 -6.34 0.99 -2.76
C VAL A 29 -6.95 2.14 -3.57
N ARG A 30 -6.17 2.72 -4.49
CA ARG A 30 -6.62 3.84 -5.32
C ARG A 30 -7.58 3.38 -6.41
N GLU A 31 -8.18 4.35 -7.11
CA GLU A 31 -9.05 4.05 -8.24
C GLU A 31 -8.25 3.60 -9.46
N HIS A 32 -8.93 2.96 -10.39
CA HIS A 32 -8.29 2.38 -11.57
C HIS A 32 -7.49 3.40 -12.38
N TYR A 33 -8.05 4.60 -12.59
CA TYR A 33 -7.35 5.63 -13.39
C TYR A 33 -6.06 6.11 -12.71
N GLU A 34 -6.04 6.14 -11.38
CA GLU A 34 -4.85 6.51 -10.63
C GLU A 34 -3.76 5.44 -10.79
N TYR A 35 -4.15 4.17 -10.66
CA TYR A 35 -3.24 3.04 -10.82
C TYR A 35 -2.66 3.00 -12.23
N ALA A 36 -3.49 3.21 -13.24
CA ALA A 36 -3.06 3.18 -14.64
C ALA A 36 -2.04 4.27 -14.96
N ALA A 37 -2.13 5.43 -14.32
CA ALA A 37 -1.20 6.53 -14.56
C ALA A 37 0.20 6.25 -13.99
N GLY A 38 0.27 5.49 -12.91
CA GLY A 38 1.54 5.13 -12.29
C GLY A 38 1.31 4.37 -10.99
N HIS A 39 2.11 3.33 -10.77
CA HIS A 39 1.96 2.47 -9.59
C HIS A 39 3.28 1.79 -9.26
N ILE A 40 3.34 1.21 -8.07
CA ILE A 40 4.49 0.40 -7.63
C ILE A 40 4.33 -0.99 -8.23
N LYS A 41 5.37 -1.51 -8.88
CA LYS A 41 5.31 -2.80 -9.59
C LYS A 41 4.79 -3.94 -8.72
N ALA A 42 5.23 -4.02 -7.48
CA ALA A 42 4.86 -5.11 -6.58
C ALA A 42 3.47 -4.96 -5.97
N ALA A 43 2.81 -3.81 -6.15
CA ALA A 43 1.51 -3.55 -5.55
C ALA A 43 0.41 -4.29 -6.29
N ARG A 44 -0.42 -5.01 -5.54
CA ARG A 44 -1.66 -5.56 -6.05
C ARG A 44 -2.72 -4.45 -6.00
N HIS A 45 -3.45 -4.26 -7.09
CA HIS A 45 -4.47 -3.22 -7.13
C HIS A 45 -5.82 -3.78 -6.67
N VAL A 46 -6.33 -3.24 -5.57
CA VAL A 46 -7.68 -3.54 -5.08
C VAL A 46 -8.31 -2.23 -4.61
N GLU A 47 -9.25 -1.70 -5.37
CA GLU A 47 -9.89 -0.44 -5.02
C GLU A 47 -10.52 -0.51 -3.64
N LEU A 48 -10.46 0.60 -2.89
CA LEU A 48 -10.91 0.65 -1.50
C LEU A 48 -12.34 0.10 -1.31
N GLN A 49 -13.24 0.46 -2.21
CA GLN A 49 -14.64 0.05 -2.10
C GLN A 49 -14.87 -1.45 -2.34
N THR A 50 -13.94 -2.11 -3.03
CA THR A 50 -14.03 -3.57 -3.28
C THR A 50 -13.22 -4.38 -2.27
N LEU A 51 -12.45 -3.70 -1.43
CA LEU A 51 -11.51 -4.36 -0.53
C LEU A 51 -12.18 -5.36 0.42
N PRO A 52 -13.35 -5.06 1.05
CA PRO A 52 -13.98 -6.04 1.93
C PRO A 52 -14.31 -7.35 1.23
N ALA A 53 -14.76 -7.29 -0.03
CA ALA A 53 -15.07 -8.48 -0.81
C ALA A 53 -13.83 -9.28 -1.20
N GLN A 54 -12.65 -8.65 -1.18
CA GLN A 54 -11.38 -9.27 -1.56
C GLN A 54 -10.52 -9.68 -0.35
N ALA A 55 -11.02 -9.47 0.87
CA ALA A 55 -10.24 -9.72 2.07
C ALA A 55 -9.72 -11.16 2.15
N GLU A 56 -10.55 -12.14 1.75
CA GLU A 56 -10.16 -13.55 1.78
C GLU A 56 -9.02 -13.89 0.83
N SER A 57 -8.76 -13.05 -0.16
CA SER A 57 -7.66 -13.25 -1.12
C SER A 57 -6.31 -12.77 -0.59
N LEU A 58 -6.30 -12.07 0.53
CA LEU A 58 -5.05 -11.62 1.15
C LEU A 58 -4.53 -12.68 2.10
N ASP A 59 -3.20 -12.80 2.16
CA ASP A 59 -2.53 -13.76 3.01
C ASP A 59 -2.51 -13.25 4.46
N ARG A 60 -3.24 -13.94 5.35
CA ARG A 60 -3.29 -13.56 6.76
C ARG A 60 -1.98 -13.83 7.52
N GLU A 61 -1.11 -14.64 6.93
CA GLU A 61 0.17 -15.01 7.57
C GLU A 61 1.27 -13.97 7.33
N ARG A 62 1.03 -13.00 6.46
CA ARG A 62 1.99 -11.94 6.16
C ARG A 62 1.38 -10.58 6.44
N PRO A 63 2.19 -9.62 6.93
CA PRO A 63 1.74 -8.24 7.03
C PRO A 63 1.23 -7.72 5.68
N VAL A 64 0.19 -6.91 5.71
CA VAL A 64 -0.30 -6.20 4.53
C VAL A 64 -0.05 -4.71 4.72
N ILE A 65 0.54 -4.09 3.71
CA ILE A 65 0.75 -2.65 3.69
C ILE A 65 -0.16 -2.07 2.62
N PHE A 66 -1.07 -1.21 3.04
CA PHE A 66 -1.95 -0.51 2.11
C PHE A 66 -1.31 0.81 1.72
N GLN A 67 -1.48 1.22 0.46
CA GLN A 67 -1.01 2.52 0.04
C GLN A 67 -2.04 3.18 -0.89
N CYS A 68 -2.06 4.51 -0.85
CA CYS A 68 -2.89 5.32 -1.72
C CYS A 68 -2.08 6.53 -2.17
N ARG A 69 -2.73 7.60 -2.61
CA ARG A 69 -2.01 8.78 -3.10
C ARG A 69 -1.26 9.51 -1.99
N SER A 70 -1.94 9.78 -0.87
CA SER A 70 -1.39 10.61 0.22
C SER A 70 -1.43 9.95 1.59
N GLY A 71 -2.08 8.81 1.74
CA GLY A 71 -2.11 8.05 2.99
C GLY A 71 -3.47 7.98 3.69
N ALA A 72 -4.45 8.80 3.31
CA ALA A 72 -5.75 8.85 4.02
C ALA A 72 -6.59 7.59 3.80
N ARG A 73 -6.77 7.19 2.55
CA ARG A 73 -7.56 5.99 2.20
C ARG A 73 -6.87 4.72 2.71
N SER A 74 -5.56 4.66 2.60
CA SER A 74 -4.79 3.49 3.07
C SER A 74 -4.81 3.38 4.59
N LEU A 75 -4.83 4.49 5.30
CA LEU A 75 -4.94 4.47 6.76
C LEU A 75 -6.30 3.91 7.19
N MET A 76 -7.39 4.30 6.52
CA MET A 76 -8.71 3.74 6.78
C MET A 76 -8.73 2.22 6.54
N ALA A 77 -8.13 1.78 5.45
CA ALA A 77 -8.04 0.35 5.15
C ALA A 77 -7.25 -0.40 6.21
N ALA A 78 -6.11 0.13 6.62
CA ALA A 78 -5.27 -0.51 7.63
C ALA A 78 -5.99 -0.62 8.97
N GLN A 79 -6.71 0.42 9.38
CA GLN A 79 -7.48 0.40 10.62
C GLN A 79 -8.56 -0.68 10.59
N ALA A 80 -9.30 -0.77 9.48
CA ALA A 80 -10.37 -1.76 9.33
C ALA A 80 -9.81 -3.19 9.34
N PHE A 81 -8.68 -3.40 8.66
CA PHE A 81 -8.09 -4.73 8.56
C PHE A 81 -7.45 -5.18 9.87
N ARG A 82 -6.91 -4.25 10.67
CA ARG A 82 -6.46 -4.58 12.02
C ARG A 82 -7.60 -5.09 12.89
N GLN A 83 -8.77 -4.45 12.79
CA GLN A 83 -9.94 -4.92 13.51
C GLN A 83 -10.40 -6.30 13.06
N ALA A 84 -10.12 -6.65 11.80
CA ALA A 84 -10.45 -7.96 11.24
C ALA A 84 -9.36 -9.02 11.50
N GLY A 85 -8.32 -8.69 12.27
CA GLY A 85 -7.30 -9.65 12.66
C GLY A 85 -6.07 -9.72 11.77
N PHE A 86 -5.93 -8.81 10.81
CA PHE A 86 -4.73 -8.73 9.97
C PHE A 86 -3.65 -7.90 10.65
N GLU A 87 -2.40 -8.23 10.38
CA GLU A 87 -1.28 -7.34 10.68
C GLU A 87 -1.20 -6.34 9.53
N ALA A 88 -1.83 -5.16 9.71
CA ALA A 88 -2.04 -4.20 8.63
C ALA A 88 -1.38 -2.86 8.92
N TYR A 89 -0.85 -2.25 7.89
CA TYR A 89 -0.13 -0.97 7.94
C TYR A 89 -0.57 -0.07 6.79
N SER A 90 -0.33 1.23 6.94
CA SER A 90 -0.50 2.22 5.88
C SER A 90 0.86 2.84 5.56
N MET A 91 1.17 2.99 4.28
CA MET A 91 2.40 3.68 3.87
C MET A 91 2.22 5.18 4.03
N ALA A 92 2.95 5.77 4.97
CA ALA A 92 2.87 7.19 5.26
C ALA A 92 3.27 8.04 4.05
N GLY A 93 2.52 9.10 3.80
CA GLY A 93 2.77 9.99 2.67
C GLY A 93 2.36 9.44 1.32
N GLY A 94 2.00 8.17 1.26
CA GLY A 94 1.50 7.53 0.07
C GLY A 94 2.42 7.57 -1.14
N LEU A 95 1.83 7.38 -2.31
CA LEU A 95 2.59 7.34 -3.55
C LEU A 95 3.24 8.69 -3.88
N THR A 96 2.65 9.79 -3.42
CA THR A 96 3.26 11.12 -3.58
C THR A 96 4.65 11.17 -2.95
N GLN A 97 4.78 10.67 -1.73
CA GLN A 97 6.08 10.63 -1.06
C GLN A 97 7.01 9.60 -1.70
N TRP A 98 6.50 8.42 -2.04
CA TRP A 98 7.27 7.38 -2.73
C TRP A 98 7.93 7.93 -3.99
N ALA A 99 7.14 8.59 -4.85
CA ALA A 99 7.63 9.17 -6.09
C ALA A 99 8.59 10.34 -5.83
N GLY A 100 8.29 11.17 -4.83
CA GLY A 100 9.14 12.28 -4.45
C GLY A 100 10.51 11.86 -3.97
N GLU A 101 10.63 10.64 -3.44
CA GLU A 101 11.90 10.05 -3.02
C GLU A 101 12.63 9.33 -4.16
N GLY A 102 12.06 9.35 -5.37
CA GLY A 102 12.66 8.72 -6.53
C GLY A 102 12.59 7.21 -6.55
N ARG A 103 11.70 6.61 -5.77
CA ARG A 103 11.55 5.15 -5.72
C ARG A 103 10.85 4.63 -6.98
N PRO A 104 11.11 3.37 -7.37
CA PRO A 104 10.66 2.86 -8.68
C PRO A 104 9.15 2.82 -8.84
N MET A 105 8.69 3.18 -10.03
CA MET A 105 7.29 3.11 -10.43
C MET A 105 7.16 2.53 -11.83
N ARG A 106 5.95 2.07 -12.16
CA ARG A 106 5.59 1.54 -13.48
C ARG A 106 4.35 2.25 -14.00
N PRO A 107 4.14 2.32 -15.32
CA PRO A 107 5.10 2.06 -16.38
C PRO A 107 6.15 3.18 -16.50
N ASP A 108 7.07 3.07 -17.44
CA ASP A 108 8.01 4.16 -17.73
C ASP A 108 7.20 5.42 -18.02
N GLY A 109 7.65 6.55 -17.46
CA GLY A 109 6.89 7.79 -17.56
C GLY A 109 5.72 7.90 -16.59
N ALA A 110 5.66 6.99 -15.60
CA ALA A 110 4.60 6.99 -14.60
C ALA A 110 4.47 8.31 -13.88
N THR A 111 3.23 8.69 -13.58
CA THR A 111 2.91 9.89 -12.80
C THR A 111 1.98 9.53 -11.65
N VAL A 112 1.88 10.43 -10.67
CA VAL A 112 0.92 10.30 -9.58
C VAL A 112 -0.30 11.15 -9.95
N ALA A 113 -1.36 10.49 -10.40
CA ALA A 113 -2.58 11.18 -10.81
C ALA A 113 -3.28 11.82 -9.62
N ASP A 114 -3.94 12.93 -9.86
CA ASP A 114 -4.78 13.58 -8.86
C ASP A 114 -6.00 12.71 -8.53
N HIS A 115 -6.45 12.84 -7.30
CA HIS A 115 -7.65 12.15 -6.85
C HIS A 115 -8.74 13.13 -6.50
#